data_933fbe67070285ce52a557f51ab410ce
#
_entry.id   933fbe67070285ce52a557f51ab410ce
#
_cell.length_a   1.000
_cell.length_b   1.000
_cell.length_c   1.000
_cell.angle_alpha   90.00
_cell.angle_beta   90.00
_cell.angle_gamma   90.00
#
_symmetry.space_group_name_H-M   'P 1'
#
loop_
_entity.id
_entity.type
_entity.pdbx_description
1 polymer ?
#
loop_
_entity_poly.entity_id
_entity_poly.type
_entity_poly.pdbx_seq_one_letter_code
_entity_poly.pdbx_strand_id
1 'polypeptide(L)'
;MSFQFGRFRLGLRTIKTAIAILIILVFTHLFQRGQSAAMVAGISAIIAVRDSYTATIKASKARFIGATLGGTLAIVYYFFYLLSHQNFAVQIIVIPLFVLVNIVIMDGFNLHPGLVGANATLLIIVLTIPENAYVSYAISRVFDTFFGVAVATLVNSAFIHDAPKVTIKKISRDKVNKNKQVDSKAKTATVKKENTK
;
A
#
# COMPACT_ATOMS: atom_id res chain seq x y z
N MET A 1 -5.15 22.18 -0.61
CA MET A 1 -4.98 23.01 -1.82
C MET A 1 -4.96 22.08 -3.01
N SER A 2 -5.87 22.23 -3.96
CA SER A 2 -5.84 21.52 -5.24
C SER A 2 -5.72 22.60 -6.32
N PHE A 3 -4.64 22.55 -7.08
CA PHE A 3 -4.51 23.41 -8.27
C PHE A 3 -5.31 22.76 -9.41
N GLN A 4 -6.29 23.48 -9.94
CA GLN A 4 -7.04 23.07 -11.14
C GLN A 4 -6.41 23.73 -12.35
N PHE A 5 -5.85 22.94 -13.24
CA PHE A 5 -5.41 23.37 -14.55
C PHE A 5 -6.36 22.75 -15.60
N GLY A 6 -7.41 23.47 -15.96
CA GLY A 6 -8.45 22.96 -16.87
C GLY A 6 -9.17 21.71 -16.34
N ARG A 7 -9.10 20.60 -17.08
CA ARG A 7 -9.72 19.31 -16.74
C ARG A 7 -8.90 18.47 -15.72
N PHE A 8 -7.64 18.88 -15.42
CA PHE A 8 -6.73 18.12 -14.58
C PHE A 8 -6.68 18.69 -13.16
N ARG A 9 -6.87 17.83 -12.16
CA ARG A 9 -6.74 18.18 -10.74
C ARG A 9 -5.39 17.67 -10.22
N LEU A 10 -4.45 18.58 -10.01
CA LEU A 10 -3.21 18.27 -9.29
C LEU A 10 -3.52 18.25 -7.78
N GLY A 11 -3.73 17.06 -7.26
CA GLY A 11 -3.95 16.85 -5.82
C GLY A 11 -2.62 16.82 -5.05
N LEU A 12 -2.67 17.14 -3.76
CA LEU A 12 -1.52 17.01 -2.85
C LEU A 12 -0.87 15.61 -2.88
N ARG A 13 -1.65 14.57 -3.11
CA ARG A 13 -1.15 13.21 -3.26
C ARG A 13 -0.21 13.07 -4.45
N THR A 14 -0.53 13.67 -5.60
CA THR A 14 0.31 13.61 -6.81
C THR A 14 1.66 14.24 -6.56
N ILE A 15 1.71 15.41 -5.91
CA ILE A 15 2.95 16.13 -5.58
C ILE A 15 3.78 15.29 -4.59
N LYS A 16 3.17 14.77 -3.52
CA LYS A 16 3.85 13.90 -2.55
C LYS A 16 4.46 12.66 -3.20
N THR A 17 3.73 12.03 -4.11
CA THR A 17 4.22 10.86 -4.83
C THR A 17 5.40 11.20 -5.73
N ALA A 18 5.34 12.32 -6.46
CA ALA A 18 6.44 12.77 -7.31
C ALA A 18 7.71 13.07 -6.50
N ILE A 19 7.57 13.74 -5.34
CA ILE A 19 8.69 14.02 -4.43
C ILE A 19 9.27 12.71 -3.87
N ALA A 20 8.43 11.77 -3.47
CA ALA A 20 8.89 10.47 -2.97
C ALA A 20 9.71 9.71 -4.03
N ILE A 21 9.24 9.69 -5.29
CA ILE A 21 9.96 9.06 -6.40
C ILE A 21 11.28 9.77 -6.66
N LEU A 22 11.32 11.11 -6.66
CA LEU A 22 12.54 11.88 -6.85
C LEU A 22 13.59 11.52 -5.78
N ILE A 23 13.20 11.47 -4.50
CA ILE A 23 14.09 11.08 -3.40
C ILE A 23 14.63 9.66 -3.63
N ILE A 24 13.76 8.72 -4.03
CA ILE A 24 14.15 7.33 -4.28
C ILE A 24 15.16 7.25 -5.42
N LEU A 25 14.93 7.96 -6.53
CA LEU A 25 15.84 7.95 -7.68
C LEU A 25 17.21 8.53 -7.33
N VAL A 26 17.24 9.67 -6.62
CA VAL A 26 18.50 10.28 -6.15
C VAL A 26 19.24 9.32 -5.23
N PHE A 27 18.56 8.72 -4.26
CA PHE A 27 19.17 7.79 -3.32
C PHE A 27 19.71 6.53 -4.00
N THR A 28 18.91 5.90 -4.85
CA THR A 28 19.33 4.67 -5.57
C THR A 28 20.48 4.92 -6.53
N HIS A 29 20.54 6.10 -7.15
CA HIS A 29 21.66 6.54 -7.97
C HIS A 29 22.93 6.74 -7.14
N LEU A 30 22.83 7.47 -6.02
CA LEU A 30 23.95 7.78 -5.14
C LEU A 30 24.57 6.51 -4.53
N PHE A 31 23.75 5.54 -4.13
CA PHE A 31 24.18 4.26 -3.55
C PHE A 31 24.42 3.15 -4.59
N GLN A 32 24.38 3.48 -5.87
CA GLN A 32 24.60 2.53 -6.99
C GLN A 32 23.77 1.22 -6.88
N ARG A 33 22.55 1.31 -6.32
CA ARG A 33 21.67 0.16 -6.09
C ARG A 33 21.05 -0.42 -7.39
N GLY A 34 21.22 0.28 -8.50
CA GLY A 34 20.69 -0.11 -9.80
C GLY A 34 19.23 0.21 -10.04
N GLN A 35 18.82 0.12 -11.30
CA GLN A 35 17.47 0.51 -11.74
C GLN A 35 16.37 -0.38 -11.17
N SER A 36 16.65 -1.67 -10.97
CA SER A 36 15.68 -2.61 -10.41
C SER A 36 15.32 -2.29 -8.95
N ALA A 37 16.27 -1.80 -8.15
CA ALA A 37 16.02 -1.33 -6.80
C ALA A 37 15.15 -0.07 -6.81
N ALA A 38 15.44 0.89 -7.69
CA ALA A 38 14.64 2.09 -7.87
C ALA A 38 13.19 1.78 -8.27
N MET A 39 13.00 0.81 -9.17
CA MET A 39 11.68 0.37 -9.61
C MET A 39 10.87 -0.23 -8.45
N VAL A 40 11.44 -1.14 -7.68
CA VAL A 40 10.73 -1.80 -6.54
C VAL A 40 10.42 -0.79 -5.44
N ALA A 41 11.38 0.06 -5.08
CA ALA A 41 11.18 1.12 -4.09
C ALA A 41 10.13 2.15 -4.57
N GLY A 42 10.18 2.57 -5.83
CA GLY A 42 9.25 3.52 -6.44
C GLY A 42 7.81 2.99 -6.45
N ILE A 43 7.59 1.76 -6.92
CA ILE A 43 6.27 1.11 -6.90
C ILE A 43 5.76 1.01 -5.46
N SER A 44 6.63 0.65 -4.52
CA SER A 44 6.26 0.53 -3.10
C SER A 44 5.85 1.87 -2.50
N ALA A 45 6.54 2.96 -2.86
CA ALA A 45 6.18 4.31 -2.43
C ALA A 45 4.84 4.76 -3.03
N ILE A 46 4.59 4.52 -4.32
CA ILE A 46 3.31 4.85 -4.98
C ILE A 46 2.13 4.16 -4.28
N ILE A 47 2.29 2.88 -3.94
CA ILE A 47 1.25 2.11 -3.24
C ILE A 47 1.06 2.61 -1.81
N ALA A 48 2.13 3.02 -1.11
CA ALA A 48 2.09 3.45 0.28
C ALA A 48 1.55 4.88 0.45
N VAL A 49 1.83 5.82 -0.47
CA VAL A 49 1.33 7.21 -0.38
C VAL A 49 -0.19 7.25 -0.49
N ARG A 50 -0.85 7.77 0.55
CA ARG A 50 -2.30 7.98 0.63
C ARG A 50 -2.61 9.44 0.98
N ASP A 51 -3.89 9.80 0.86
CA ASP A 51 -4.35 11.17 1.12
C ASP A 51 -4.21 11.58 2.60
N SER A 52 -4.38 10.62 3.52
CA SER A 52 -4.21 10.83 4.95
C SER A 52 -3.01 10.07 5.52
N TYR A 53 -2.43 10.61 6.59
CA TYR A 53 -1.29 9.98 7.30
C TYR A 53 -1.67 8.61 7.87
N THR A 54 -2.82 8.52 8.52
CA THR A 54 -3.31 7.25 9.09
C THR A 54 -3.50 6.18 8.03
N ALA A 55 -4.03 6.54 6.86
CA ALA A 55 -4.17 5.63 5.74
C ALA A 55 -2.80 5.23 5.14
N THR A 56 -1.84 6.16 5.10
CA THR A 56 -0.46 5.86 4.68
C THR A 56 0.21 4.89 5.63
N ILE A 57 0.14 5.11 6.94
CA ILE A 57 0.71 4.18 7.94
C ILE A 57 0.08 2.78 7.82
N LYS A 58 -1.24 2.70 7.66
CA LYS A 58 -1.93 1.41 7.47
C LYS A 58 -1.47 0.71 6.19
N ALA A 59 -1.36 1.42 5.08
CA ALA A 59 -0.87 0.90 3.81
C ALA A 59 0.61 0.49 3.90
N SER A 60 1.44 1.29 4.58
CA SER A 60 2.86 1.03 4.82
C SER A 60 3.09 -0.25 5.62
N LYS A 61 2.36 -0.42 6.72
CA LYS A 61 2.41 -1.66 7.53
C LYS A 61 2.00 -2.88 6.72
N ALA A 62 0.89 -2.79 5.99
CA ALA A 62 0.42 -3.89 5.15
C ALA A 62 1.41 -4.22 4.02
N ARG A 63 2.07 -3.20 3.44
CA ARG A 63 3.11 -3.38 2.42
C ARG A 63 4.37 -4.02 2.99
N PHE A 64 4.79 -3.60 4.19
CA PHE A 64 5.94 -4.17 4.91
C PHE A 64 5.73 -5.67 5.18
N ILE A 65 4.60 -6.02 5.81
CA ILE A 65 4.27 -7.43 6.12
C ILE A 65 4.13 -8.24 4.84
N GLY A 66 3.43 -7.70 3.83
CA GLY A 66 3.24 -8.36 2.56
C GLY A 66 4.55 -8.61 1.80
N ALA A 67 5.49 -7.66 1.81
CA ALA A 67 6.80 -7.84 1.18
C ALA A 67 7.63 -8.90 1.90
N THR A 68 7.57 -8.94 3.23
CA THR A 68 8.25 -9.98 4.03
C THR A 68 7.67 -11.36 3.73
N LEU A 69 6.35 -11.51 3.74
CA LEU A 69 5.68 -12.77 3.42
C LEU A 69 5.96 -13.21 1.98
N GLY A 70 5.80 -12.31 1.00
CA GLY A 70 6.09 -12.58 -0.40
C GLY A 70 7.55 -12.98 -0.63
N GLY A 71 8.50 -12.30 0.03
CA GLY A 71 9.92 -12.62 -0.02
C GLY A 71 10.23 -13.99 0.60
N THR A 72 9.64 -14.31 1.75
CA THR A 72 9.80 -15.61 2.41
C THR A 72 9.25 -16.74 1.53
N LEU A 73 8.04 -16.57 0.99
CA LEU A 73 7.44 -17.55 0.08
C LEU A 73 8.26 -17.73 -1.20
N ALA A 74 8.86 -16.66 -1.73
CA ALA A 74 9.75 -16.76 -2.88
C ALA A 74 11.01 -17.59 -2.59
N ILE A 75 11.59 -17.47 -1.38
CA ILE A 75 12.71 -18.31 -0.96
C ILE A 75 12.26 -19.78 -0.86
N VAL A 76 11.11 -20.05 -0.26
CA VAL A 76 10.55 -21.42 -0.16
C VAL A 76 10.29 -21.99 -1.56
N TYR A 77 9.68 -21.20 -2.45
CA TYR A 77 9.47 -21.60 -3.84
C TYR A 77 10.81 -22.00 -4.51
N TYR A 78 11.86 -21.25 -4.26
CA TYR A 78 13.17 -21.52 -4.84
C TYR A 78 13.71 -22.89 -4.42
N PHE A 79 13.55 -23.30 -3.15
CA PHE A 79 13.94 -24.63 -2.72
C PHE A 79 13.16 -25.72 -3.47
N PHE A 80 11.86 -25.54 -3.69
CA PHE A 80 11.05 -26.47 -4.51
C PHE A 80 11.54 -26.52 -5.96
N TYR A 81 11.89 -25.38 -6.52
CA TYR A 81 12.38 -25.29 -7.89
C TYR A 81 13.72 -26.02 -8.08
N LEU A 82 14.64 -25.91 -7.11
CA LEU A 82 15.90 -26.67 -7.11
C LEU A 82 15.68 -28.19 -7.00
N LEU A 83 14.82 -28.62 -6.09
CA LEU A 83 14.51 -30.05 -5.91
C LEU A 83 13.90 -30.67 -7.18
N SER A 84 13.21 -29.86 -7.98
CA SER A 84 12.51 -30.29 -9.19
C SER A 84 13.38 -30.24 -10.45
N HIS A 85 14.70 -30.17 -10.32
CA HIS A 85 15.64 -30.08 -11.45
C HIS A 85 15.32 -28.95 -12.44
N GLN A 86 14.83 -27.82 -11.94
CA GLN A 86 14.51 -26.61 -12.72
C GLN A 86 13.47 -26.83 -13.85
N ASN A 87 12.53 -27.75 -13.63
CA ASN A 87 11.55 -28.10 -14.64
C ASN A 87 10.51 -26.97 -14.82
N PHE A 88 10.36 -26.49 -16.07
CA PHE A 88 9.41 -25.41 -16.42
C PHE A 88 7.94 -25.75 -16.09
N ALA A 89 7.54 -27.03 -16.21
CA ALA A 89 6.19 -27.46 -15.85
C ALA A 89 5.88 -27.23 -14.36
N VAL A 90 6.87 -27.41 -13.48
CA VAL A 90 6.74 -27.16 -12.04
C VAL A 90 6.56 -25.67 -11.79
N GLN A 91 7.28 -24.82 -12.51
CA GLN A 91 7.13 -23.37 -12.40
C GLN A 91 5.71 -22.91 -12.69
N ILE A 92 5.09 -23.39 -13.76
CA ILE A 92 3.72 -23.04 -14.15
C ILE A 92 2.69 -23.42 -13.07
N ILE A 93 2.88 -24.52 -12.37
CA ILE A 93 1.91 -24.99 -11.36
C ILE A 93 2.21 -24.39 -10.00
N VAL A 94 3.48 -24.33 -9.60
CA VAL A 94 3.86 -23.94 -8.23
C VAL A 94 3.73 -22.44 -8.01
N ILE A 95 4.03 -21.59 -9.00
CA ILE A 95 3.88 -20.12 -8.84
C ILE A 95 2.44 -19.72 -8.51
N PRO A 96 1.40 -20.14 -9.28
CA PRO A 96 0.02 -19.83 -8.93
C PRO A 96 -0.41 -20.37 -7.56
N LEU A 97 0.10 -21.55 -7.17
CA LEU A 97 -0.18 -22.12 -5.86
C LEU A 97 0.40 -21.24 -4.74
N PHE A 98 1.62 -20.76 -4.88
CA PHE A 98 2.24 -19.84 -3.91
C PHE A 98 1.56 -18.48 -3.87
N VAL A 99 1.08 -17.97 -5.00
CA VAL A 99 0.24 -16.76 -5.06
C VAL A 99 -1.06 -16.98 -4.28
N LEU A 100 -1.72 -18.12 -4.46
CA LEU A 100 -2.94 -18.47 -3.72
C LEU A 100 -2.68 -18.54 -2.22
N VAL A 101 -1.63 -19.24 -1.80
CA VAL A 101 -1.23 -19.35 -0.38
C VAL A 101 -0.96 -17.96 0.20
N ASN A 102 -0.24 -17.09 -0.53
CA ASN A 102 0.04 -15.72 -0.09
C ASN A 102 -1.26 -14.90 0.08
N ILE A 103 -2.22 -15.03 -0.83
CA ILE A 103 -3.52 -14.37 -0.74
C ILE A 103 -4.27 -14.84 0.52
N VAL A 104 -4.36 -16.15 0.75
CA VAL A 104 -5.06 -16.72 1.91
C VAL A 104 -4.44 -16.25 3.23
N ILE A 105 -3.10 -16.23 3.32
CA ILE A 105 -2.39 -15.74 4.51
C ILE A 105 -2.68 -14.26 4.75
N MET A 106 -2.56 -13.42 3.70
CA MET A 106 -2.79 -11.98 3.81
C MET A 106 -4.24 -11.65 4.18
N ASP A 107 -5.19 -12.42 3.66
CA ASP A 107 -6.61 -12.27 3.97
C ASP A 107 -6.89 -12.65 5.43
N GLY A 108 -6.34 -13.76 5.90
CA GLY A 108 -6.45 -14.20 7.29
C GLY A 108 -5.92 -13.18 8.31
N PHE A 109 -4.92 -12.38 7.94
CA PHE A 109 -4.41 -11.28 8.76
C PHE A 109 -5.14 -9.93 8.54
N ASN A 110 -6.23 -9.89 7.75
CA ASN A 110 -6.95 -8.67 7.39
C ASN A 110 -6.06 -7.57 6.77
N LEU A 111 -5.05 -7.98 6.01
CA LEU A 111 -4.06 -7.09 5.37
C LEU A 111 -4.41 -6.79 3.90
N HIS A 112 -5.69 -6.68 3.57
CA HIS A 112 -6.18 -6.40 2.20
C HIS A 112 -5.45 -5.27 1.46
N PRO A 113 -5.08 -4.12 2.10
CA PRO A 113 -4.36 -3.06 1.40
C PRO A 113 -2.96 -3.46 0.91
N GLY A 114 -2.37 -4.51 1.50
CA GLY A 114 -1.04 -5.02 1.15
C GLY A 114 -1.05 -6.18 0.15
N LEU A 115 -2.20 -6.77 -0.12
CA LEU A 115 -2.35 -8.02 -0.88
C LEU A 115 -1.73 -7.94 -2.28
N VAL A 116 -2.06 -6.90 -3.06
CA VAL A 116 -1.49 -6.68 -4.39
C VAL A 116 0.03 -6.53 -4.30
N GLY A 117 0.50 -5.80 -3.29
CA GLY A 117 1.92 -5.57 -3.08
C GLY A 117 2.70 -6.82 -2.66
N ALA A 118 2.11 -7.68 -1.84
CA ALA A 118 2.71 -8.95 -1.42
C ALA A 118 2.91 -9.88 -2.61
N ASN A 119 1.86 -10.05 -3.43
CA ASN A 119 1.91 -10.86 -4.64
C ASN A 119 2.87 -10.29 -5.70
N ALA A 120 2.90 -8.97 -5.87
CA ALA A 120 3.87 -8.33 -6.75
C ALA A 120 5.32 -8.59 -6.29
N THR A 121 5.60 -8.55 -4.98
CA THR A 121 6.93 -8.85 -4.44
C THR A 121 7.32 -10.30 -4.69
N LEU A 122 6.40 -11.24 -4.43
CA LEU A 122 6.61 -12.66 -4.70
C LEU A 122 6.91 -12.89 -6.18
N LEU A 123 6.09 -12.38 -7.09
CA LEU A 123 6.27 -12.56 -8.53
C LEU A 123 7.55 -11.90 -9.05
N ILE A 124 7.87 -10.68 -8.59
CA ILE A 124 9.11 -10.01 -8.98
C ILE A 124 10.32 -10.85 -8.57
N ILE A 125 10.36 -11.37 -7.34
CA ILE A 125 11.48 -12.18 -6.89
C ILE A 125 11.56 -13.47 -7.70
N VAL A 126 10.47 -14.22 -7.81
CA VAL A 126 10.45 -15.54 -8.46
C VAL A 126 10.80 -15.47 -9.94
N LEU A 127 10.31 -14.42 -10.65
CA LEU A 127 10.51 -14.31 -12.11
C LEU A 127 11.79 -13.58 -12.51
N THR A 128 12.43 -12.81 -11.59
CA THR A 128 13.62 -12.02 -11.92
C THR A 128 14.87 -12.41 -11.13
N ILE A 129 14.79 -13.53 -10.40
CA ILE A 129 15.90 -14.00 -9.58
C ILE A 129 17.09 -14.40 -10.47
N PRO A 130 18.31 -13.86 -10.25
CA PRO A 130 19.47 -14.27 -10.99
C PRO A 130 19.98 -15.63 -10.53
N GLU A 131 20.58 -16.39 -11.41
CA GLU A 131 21.25 -17.64 -11.05
C GLU A 131 22.35 -17.39 -9.99
N ASN A 132 22.40 -18.24 -8.97
CA ASN A 132 23.37 -18.22 -7.85
C ASN A 132 23.25 -17.09 -6.80
N ALA A 133 22.20 -16.23 -6.83
CA ALA A 133 22.05 -15.14 -5.86
C ALA A 133 20.67 -15.08 -5.16
N TYR A 134 20.03 -16.19 -5.00
CA TYR A 134 18.62 -16.32 -4.66
C TYR A 134 18.18 -15.66 -3.34
N VAL A 135 18.81 -16.03 -2.24
CA VAL A 135 18.45 -15.51 -0.92
C VAL A 135 18.86 -14.05 -0.79
N SER A 136 20.06 -13.70 -1.24
CA SER A 136 20.57 -12.33 -1.22
C SER A 136 19.68 -11.40 -2.07
N TYR A 137 19.24 -11.87 -3.23
CA TYR A 137 18.34 -11.12 -4.11
C TYR A 137 16.97 -10.90 -3.46
N ALA A 138 16.36 -11.95 -2.88
CA ALA A 138 15.09 -11.83 -2.19
C ALA A 138 15.15 -10.83 -1.03
N ILE A 139 16.18 -10.93 -0.19
CA ILE A 139 16.42 -9.99 0.91
C ILE A 139 16.57 -8.56 0.38
N SER A 140 17.37 -8.36 -0.67
CA SER A 140 17.54 -7.04 -1.28
C SER A 140 16.22 -6.44 -1.77
N ARG A 141 15.34 -7.24 -2.39
CA ARG A 141 14.00 -6.77 -2.84
C ARG A 141 13.10 -6.37 -1.68
N VAL A 142 13.14 -7.11 -0.58
CA VAL A 142 12.42 -6.75 0.64
C VAL A 142 12.95 -5.43 1.21
N PHE A 143 14.26 -5.25 1.27
CA PHE A 143 14.87 -3.97 1.69
C PHE A 143 14.51 -2.81 0.78
N ASP A 144 14.53 -2.98 -0.54
CA ASP A 144 14.14 -1.94 -1.49
C ASP A 144 12.65 -1.54 -1.29
N THR A 145 11.78 -2.52 -1.00
CA THR A 145 10.38 -2.26 -0.64
C THR A 145 10.27 -1.44 0.65
N PHE A 146 11.03 -1.80 1.70
CA PHE A 146 11.04 -1.07 2.96
C PHE A 146 11.51 0.36 2.80
N PHE A 147 12.57 0.56 2.03
CA PHE A 147 13.07 1.89 1.71
C PHE A 147 12.00 2.74 1.02
N GLY A 148 11.33 2.21 -0.01
CA GLY A 148 10.23 2.91 -0.69
C GLY A 148 9.08 3.28 0.24
N VAL A 149 8.67 2.36 1.13
CA VAL A 149 7.64 2.59 2.14
C VAL A 149 8.06 3.63 3.17
N ALA A 150 9.32 3.60 3.62
CA ALA A 150 9.86 4.58 4.56
C ALA A 150 9.86 5.98 3.97
N VAL A 151 10.36 6.15 2.74
CA VAL A 151 10.33 7.44 2.02
C VAL A 151 8.90 7.95 1.85
N ALA A 152 7.96 7.09 1.45
CA ALA A 152 6.54 7.45 1.32
C ALA A 152 5.95 7.96 2.64
N THR A 153 6.28 7.31 3.74
CA THR A 153 5.80 7.68 5.08
C THR A 153 6.41 9.00 5.53
N LEU A 154 7.72 9.20 5.32
CA LEU A 154 8.44 10.44 5.66
C LEU A 154 7.90 11.63 4.86
N VAL A 155 7.77 11.48 3.54
CA VAL A 155 7.20 12.53 2.68
C VAL A 155 5.79 12.87 3.12
N ASN A 156 4.95 11.85 3.39
CA ASN A 156 3.60 12.13 3.82
C ASN A 156 3.54 12.79 5.21
N SER A 157 4.45 12.45 6.11
CA SER A 157 4.60 13.08 7.44
C SER A 157 4.99 14.55 7.33
N ALA A 158 5.95 14.90 6.47
CA ALA A 158 6.39 16.26 6.26
C ALA A 158 5.26 17.21 5.80
N PHE A 159 4.33 16.69 5.01
CA PHE A 159 3.18 17.45 4.52
C PHE A 159 1.97 17.48 5.46
N ILE A 160 2.02 16.81 6.62
CA ILE A 160 0.92 16.87 7.61
C ILE A 160 0.93 18.19 8.36
N HIS A 161 2.08 18.82 8.51
CA HIS A 161 2.20 20.09 9.23
C HIS A 161 1.33 21.21 8.61
N ASP A 162 0.98 21.07 7.32
CA ASP A 162 0.16 22.04 6.58
C ASP A 162 -1.32 21.64 6.41
N ALA A 163 -1.77 20.50 6.95
CA ALA A 163 -3.18 20.14 6.86
C ALA A 163 -3.99 20.96 7.89
N PRO A 164 -4.89 21.86 7.46
CA PRO A 164 -5.66 22.66 8.40
C PRO A 164 -6.53 21.76 9.26
N LYS A 165 -6.49 21.95 10.60
CA LYS A 165 -7.33 21.28 11.63
C LYS A 165 -8.86 21.46 11.40
N VAL A 166 -9.23 22.06 10.30
CA VAL A 166 -10.61 22.43 9.91
C VAL A 166 -11.46 21.20 9.54
N THR A 167 -10.87 20.15 9.00
CA THR A 167 -11.64 19.02 8.43
C THR A 167 -12.30 18.16 9.50
N ILE A 168 -11.65 17.91 10.64
CA ILE A 168 -12.20 17.08 11.73
C ILE A 168 -13.38 17.81 12.40
N LYS A 169 -13.26 19.15 12.60
CA LYS A 169 -14.30 19.96 13.22
C LYS A 169 -15.54 20.08 12.33
N LYS A 170 -15.37 20.07 10.99
CA LYS A 170 -16.46 20.13 10.01
C LYS A 170 -17.21 18.80 9.96
N ILE A 171 -16.52 17.67 9.89
CA ILE A 171 -17.12 16.34 9.89
C ILE A 171 -17.88 16.05 11.20
N SER A 172 -17.33 16.50 12.34
CA SER A 172 -18.00 16.35 13.63
C SER A 172 -19.26 17.22 13.72
N ARG A 173 -19.25 18.45 13.17
CA ARG A 173 -20.45 19.30 13.10
C ARG A 173 -21.51 18.76 12.17
N ASP A 174 -21.13 18.23 11.02
CA ASP A 174 -22.07 17.67 10.05
C ASP A 174 -22.73 16.38 10.58
N LYS A 175 -22.01 15.54 11.32
CA LYS A 175 -22.60 14.39 12.02
C LYS A 175 -23.56 14.79 13.13
N VAL A 176 -23.21 15.79 13.94
CA VAL A 176 -24.08 16.30 15.02
C VAL A 176 -25.37 16.93 14.45
N ASN A 177 -25.25 17.71 13.36
CA ASN A 177 -26.41 18.28 12.69
C ASN A 177 -27.32 17.22 12.06
N LYS A 178 -26.74 16.17 11.47
CA LYS A 178 -27.51 15.07 10.87
C LYS A 178 -28.29 14.28 11.93
N ASN A 179 -27.69 14.03 13.09
CA ASN A 179 -28.37 13.37 14.21
C ASN A 179 -29.49 14.24 14.78
N LYS A 180 -29.30 15.55 14.93
CA LYS A 180 -30.35 16.47 15.38
C LYS A 180 -31.55 16.53 14.41
N GLN A 181 -31.31 16.45 13.09
CA GLN A 181 -32.37 16.39 12.11
C GLN A 181 -33.19 15.08 12.14
N VAL A 182 -32.51 13.95 12.43
CA VAL A 182 -33.18 12.65 12.58
C VAL A 182 -34.05 12.64 13.82
N ASP A 183 -33.57 13.13 14.97
CA ASP A 183 -34.31 13.22 16.22
C ASP A 183 -35.50 14.18 16.13
N SER A 184 -35.35 15.31 15.42
CA SER A 184 -36.43 16.25 15.18
C SER A 184 -37.57 15.64 14.34
N LYS A 185 -37.20 14.91 13.26
CA LYS A 185 -38.20 14.21 12.42
C LYS A 185 -38.90 13.08 13.17
N ALA A 186 -38.20 12.36 14.03
CA ALA A 186 -38.77 11.30 14.86
C ALA A 186 -39.81 11.88 15.86
N LYS A 187 -39.47 12.99 16.54
CA LYS A 187 -40.43 13.68 17.45
C LYS A 187 -41.66 14.19 16.75
N THR A 188 -41.50 14.77 15.55
CA THR A 188 -42.64 15.28 14.78
C THR A 188 -43.59 14.15 14.30
N ALA A 189 -43.04 12.99 13.98
CA ALA A 189 -43.78 11.81 13.57
C ALA A 189 -44.58 11.19 14.75
N THR A 190 -44.06 11.25 15.97
CA THR A 190 -44.72 10.75 17.18
C THR A 190 -45.92 11.64 17.57
N VAL A 191 -45.71 12.96 17.58
CA VAL A 191 -46.77 13.94 17.88
C VAL A 191 -47.92 13.86 16.86
N LYS A 192 -47.62 13.60 15.58
CA LYS A 192 -48.65 13.47 14.55
C LYS A 192 -49.50 12.20 14.69
N LYS A 193 -48.96 11.13 15.29
CA LYS A 193 -49.69 9.89 15.59
C LYS A 193 -50.60 10.01 16.82
N GLU A 194 -50.26 10.88 17.76
CA GLU A 194 -51.01 11.09 19.00
C GLU A 194 -52.27 11.98 18.78
N ASN A 195 -52.18 12.91 17.82
CA ASN A 195 -53.28 13.81 17.48
C ASN A 195 -54.31 13.20 16.48
N THR A 196 -54.17 11.93 16.08
CA THR A 196 -55.05 11.26 15.12
C THR A 196 -55.83 10.10 15.76
N LYS A 197 -55.80 10.00 17.09
CA LYS A 197 -56.65 9.13 17.90
C LYS A 197 -57.67 9.99 18.68
#